data_a02ca1dd4e75cc4acb3dc236442dbc8a
#
_entry.id   a02ca1dd4e75cc4acb3dc236442dbc8a
#
_cell.length_a   1.000
_cell.length_b   1.000
_cell.length_c   1.000
_cell.angle_alpha   90.00
_cell.angle_beta   90.00
_cell.angle_gamma   90.00
#
_symmetry.space_group_name_H-M   'P 1'
#
loop_
_entity.id
_entity.type
_entity.pdbx_description
1 polymer ?
#
loop_
_entity_poly.entity_id
_entity_poly.type
_entity_poly.pdbx_seq_one_letter_code
_entity_poly.pdbx_strand_id
1 'polypeptide(L)'
;TSSASHLRLISTSVGSIVSEHFLPSSLTGQQAADTRTPTRTLSSHGGAIWSMAASPTGKFLAIGCEDGVVRLIDVAGDAFEHVGTGMHVAPRMTRVASRILSLAWGPPRRQMATSNDSDDDDDEAWRDTYLLGGLGNSTAAVWDVPTGQLKSRLTVLKNRQEHTIVWSVAVLRDGTLVTGDSTGRVTFFDARTRIPIPGATFQSHTAGADVLTLCVSSDARAVYSAGVDQKVVEYTHVGHAWAHTGTRRLHAHDIRALAMDPPLQLGPVPSPSRVPILLSGGLDFQLVLTPASHASWRAPNHNPVSSSVSTSFADTVQRRVSFVPAHARDSVVGVAPLHRWIMLRRERSVAIWALRDESWSKVWELELRMHSNLGAAAISADGRFLAASDLYETRLYDLGSGTPRRIRSLGEAVHGRNAPAPGASALAFTPDCTRLVLCTAHGSFVHVLQLPTSSEAPHLLRSFAQHRTTRTARDGRGLRGGHGPAAATRPPSGVAA
;
A
#
# COMPACT_ATOMS: atom_id res chain seq x y z
N THR A 1 23.77 7.32 27.27
CA THR A 1 22.86 8.23 26.56
C THR A 1 22.15 7.42 25.49
N SER A 2 20.92 6.97 25.77
CA SER A 2 20.11 6.22 24.82
C SER A 2 19.72 7.15 23.67
N SER A 3 20.30 6.94 22.48
CA SER A 3 19.80 7.53 21.26
C SER A 3 18.41 6.96 21.01
N ALA A 4 17.38 7.79 21.03
CA ALA A 4 16.05 7.40 20.64
C ALA A 4 16.10 6.85 19.19
N SER A 5 15.87 5.56 19.02
CA SER A 5 15.84 4.93 17.70
C SER A 5 14.62 5.44 16.95
N HIS A 6 14.82 6.39 16.05
CA HIS A 6 13.79 6.84 15.13
C HIS A 6 13.64 5.85 13.97
N LEU A 7 12.41 5.48 13.66
CA LEU A 7 12.12 4.70 12.45
C LEU A 7 12.18 5.65 11.23
N ARG A 8 13.01 5.32 10.26
CA ARG A 8 13.13 6.07 8.99
C ARG A 8 12.19 5.44 7.96
N LEU A 9 11.27 6.22 7.42
CA LEU A 9 10.42 5.83 6.30
C LEU A 9 10.91 6.56 5.03
N ILE A 10 11.25 5.81 4.00
CA ILE A 10 11.68 6.39 2.73
C ILE A 10 10.61 6.09 1.69
N SER A 11 10.20 7.12 0.96
CA SER A 11 9.21 7.04 -0.10
C SER A 11 9.72 7.65 -1.40
N THR A 12 9.22 7.15 -2.51
CA THR A 12 9.51 7.67 -3.85
C THR A 12 8.24 7.98 -4.60
N SER A 13 8.32 8.86 -5.58
CA SER A 13 7.21 9.21 -6.44
C SER A 13 7.64 9.30 -7.91
N VAL A 14 6.67 9.28 -8.81
CA VAL A 14 6.88 9.53 -10.25
C VAL A 14 7.48 10.93 -10.51
N GLY A 15 7.41 11.84 -9.53
CA GLY A 15 8.01 13.17 -9.57
C GLY A 15 9.53 13.24 -9.41
N SER A 16 10.24 12.12 -9.52
CA SER A 16 11.72 12.04 -9.48
C SER A 16 12.34 12.42 -8.13
N ILE A 17 11.60 12.36 -7.04
CA ILE A 17 12.05 12.73 -5.70
C ILE A 17 11.98 11.51 -4.78
N VAL A 18 13.07 11.31 -4.03
CA VAL A 18 13.13 10.42 -2.88
C VAL A 18 12.90 11.28 -1.63
N SER A 19 11.98 10.89 -0.79
CA SER A 19 11.60 11.62 0.42
C SER A 19 11.84 10.75 1.65
N GLU A 20 12.48 11.30 2.66
CA GLU A 20 12.71 10.66 3.94
C GLU A 20 11.84 11.30 5.01
N HIS A 21 11.23 10.44 5.83
CA HIS A 21 10.37 10.81 6.95
C HIS A 21 10.87 10.13 8.22
N PHE A 22 11.02 10.89 9.29
CA PHE A 22 11.29 10.34 10.60
C PHE A 22 9.97 10.04 11.31
N LEU A 23 9.82 8.80 11.77
CA LEU A 23 8.68 8.37 12.56
C LEU A 23 9.14 8.22 14.01
N PRO A 24 8.51 8.93 14.97
CA PRO A 24 8.81 8.74 16.38
C PRO A 24 8.43 7.32 16.80
N SER A 25 9.22 6.72 17.68
CA SER A 25 9.01 5.35 18.19
C SER A 25 7.71 5.18 18.99
N SER A 26 7.15 6.27 19.51
CA SER A 26 5.83 6.32 20.14
C SER A 26 4.92 7.30 19.40
N LEU A 27 4.00 6.77 18.60
CA LEU A 27 2.97 7.56 17.94
C LEU A 27 1.91 7.96 18.95
N THR A 28 2.08 9.08 19.64
CA THR A 28 0.99 9.76 20.32
C THR A 28 0.28 10.70 19.33
N GLY A 29 -1.04 10.80 19.41
CA GLY A 29 -1.90 11.40 18.37
C GLY A 29 -1.55 12.82 17.88
N GLN A 30 -0.83 13.64 18.66
CA GLN A 30 -0.37 14.96 18.23
C GLN A 30 0.92 14.93 17.38
N GLN A 31 1.82 13.99 17.65
CA GLN A 31 3.07 13.85 16.90
C GLN A 31 2.89 13.25 15.50
N ALA A 32 1.78 12.51 15.27
CA ALA A 32 1.46 11.99 13.95
C ALA A 32 1.12 13.09 12.91
N ALA A 33 0.84 14.30 13.34
CA ALA A 33 0.53 15.42 12.45
C ALA A 33 1.80 16.00 11.77
N ASP A 34 2.95 15.94 12.43
CA ASP A 34 4.21 16.51 11.93
C ASP A 34 4.94 15.59 10.93
N THR A 35 4.55 14.31 10.85
CA THR A 35 5.17 13.33 9.93
C THR A 35 4.75 13.48 8.46
N ARG A 36 3.89 14.45 8.13
CA ARG A 36 3.36 14.66 6.76
C ARG A 36 4.33 15.35 5.82
N THR A 37 5.28 16.10 6.36
CA THR A 37 6.31 16.76 5.57
C THR A 37 7.57 15.91 5.57
N PRO A 38 8.19 15.66 4.41
CA PRO A 38 9.46 14.96 4.37
C PRO A 38 10.52 15.79 5.12
N THR A 39 11.30 15.10 5.92
CA THR A 39 12.39 15.74 6.67
C THR A 39 13.53 16.13 5.72
N ARG A 40 13.83 15.23 4.77
CA ARG A 40 14.82 15.45 3.72
C ARG A 40 14.30 14.94 2.39
N THR A 41 14.72 15.58 1.30
CA THR A 41 14.38 15.17 -0.07
C THR A 41 15.63 15.14 -0.93
N LEU A 42 15.66 14.16 -1.87
CA LEU A 42 16.77 13.97 -2.79
C LEU A 42 16.22 13.75 -4.20
N SER A 43 16.78 14.45 -5.20
CA SER A 43 16.41 14.25 -6.60
C SER A 43 17.00 12.95 -7.14
N SER A 44 16.24 12.20 -7.96
CA SER A 44 16.75 10.98 -8.60
C SER A 44 17.80 11.24 -9.68
N HIS A 45 17.82 12.42 -10.28
CA HIS A 45 18.63 12.77 -11.47
C HIS A 45 18.44 11.83 -12.66
N GLY A 46 17.40 11.00 -12.68
CA GLY A 46 17.14 9.97 -13.69
C GLY A 46 15.70 9.90 -14.17
N GLY A 47 14.93 10.97 -13.93
CA GLY A 47 13.49 10.97 -14.24
C GLY A 47 12.69 10.19 -13.19
N ALA A 48 11.55 9.66 -13.63
CA ALA A 48 10.64 8.91 -12.76
C ALA A 48 11.33 7.72 -12.08
N ILE A 49 11.04 7.53 -10.80
CA ILE A 49 11.52 6.38 -10.02
C ILE A 49 10.44 5.31 -10.09
N TRP A 50 10.78 4.15 -10.66
CA TRP A 50 9.86 3.02 -10.82
C TRP A 50 9.99 1.98 -9.72
N SER A 51 11.17 1.87 -9.13
CA SER A 51 11.46 0.85 -8.13
C SER A 51 12.45 1.33 -7.09
N MET A 52 12.38 0.74 -5.91
CA MET A 52 13.24 1.03 -4.78
C MET A 52 13.49 -0.24 -3.97
N ALA A 53 14.71 -0.47 -3.53
CA ALA A 53 15.07 -1.61 -2.70
C ALA A 53 16.16 -1.25 -1.70
N ALA A 54 15.94 -1.54 -0.43
CA ALA A 54 16.94 -1.37 0.63
C ALA A 54 17.93 -2.53 0.62
N SER A 55 19.22 -2.24 0.83
CA SER A 55 20.25 -3.26 0.87
C SER A 55 20.16 -4.14 2.12
N PRO A 56 20.56 -5.42 2.03
CA PRO A 56 20.56 -6.32 3.18
C PRO A 56 21.47 -5.88 4.32
N THR A 57 22.51 -5.10 4.01
CA THR A 57 23.41 -4.54 5.03
C THR A 57 22.86 -3.28 5.68
N GLY A 58 21.77 -2.71 5.16
CA GLY A 58 21.18 -1.46 5.62
C GLY A 58 21.99 -0.21 5.26
N LYS A 59 23.06 -0.34 4.45
CA LYS A 59 23.93 0.78 4.08
C LYS A 59 23.41 1.57 2.89
N PHE A 60 22.78 0.89 1.92
CA PHE A 60 22.37 1.49 0.66
C PHE A 60 20.88 1.32 0.37
N LEU A 61 20.34 2.31 -0.32
CA LEU A 61 19.06 2.25 -0.97
C LEU A 61 19.28 2.33 -2.49
N ALA A 62 18.83 1.32 -3.22
CA ALA A 62 18.87 1.34 -4.68
C ALA A 62 17.56 1.89 -5.23
N ILE A 63 17.65 2.80 -6.21
CA ILE A 63 16.51 3.32 -6.97
C ILE A 63 16.68 3.00 -8.45
N GLY A 64 15.62 2.49 -9.07
CA GLY A 64 15.52 2.21 -10.50
C GLY A 64 14.78 3.31 -11.22
N CYS A 65 15.44 3.94 -12.20
CA CYS A 65 14.94 5.14 -12.85
C CYS A 65 14.50 4.89 -14.29
N GLU A 66 13.75 5.84 -14.83
CA GLU A 66 13.26 5.85 -16.24
C GLU A 66 14.41 5.84 -17.25
N ASP A 67 15.53 6.49 -16.95
CA ASP A 67 16.70 6.59 -17.83
C ASP A 67 17.51 5.29 -17.96
N GLY A 68 17.10 4.22 -17.26
CA GLY A 68 17.76 2.92 -17.29
C GLY A 68 19.04 2.83 -16.45
N VAL A 69 19.24 3.74 -15.49
CA VAL A 69 20.35 3.70 -14.55
C VAL A 69 19.84 3.38 -13.14
N VAL A 70 20.48 2.42 -12.49
CA VAL A 70 20.32 2.21 -11.05
C VAL A 70 21.20 3.21 -10.33
N ARG A 71 20.64 3.91 -9.34
CA ARG A 71 21.38 4.81 -8.46
C ARG A 71 21.34 4.30 -7.04
N LEU A 72 22.49 4.43 -6.36
CA LEU A 72 22.60 4.08 -4.96
C LEU A 72 22.59 5.36 -4.12
N ILE A 73 21.82 5.31 -3.05
CA ILE A 73 21.75 6.34 -2.02
C ILE A 73 22.35 5.74 -0.77
N ASP A 74 23.31 6.43 -0.17
CA ASP A 74 23.85 6.07 1.13
C ASP A 74 22.82 6.44 2.21
N VAL A 75 22.44 5.44 3.00
CA VAL A 75 21.49 5.58 4.10
C VAL A 75 22.06 5.08 5.43
N ALA A 76 23.38 4.82 5.46
CA ALA A 76 24.08 4.38 6.67
C ALA A 76 24.05 5.47 7.76
N GLY A 77 23.67 5.12 8.97
CA GLY A 77 23.53 6.08 10.06
C GLY A 77 22.57 7.22 9.69
N ASP A 78 23.04 8.45 9.70
CA ASP A 78 22.30 9.64 9.31
C ASP A 78 22.49 10.07 7.84
N ALA A 79 23.24 9.29 7.04
CA ALA A 79 23.45 9.61 5.64
C ALA A 79 22.15 9.59 4.84
N PHE A 80 22.00 10.50 3.89
CA PHE A 80 20.94 10.53 2.91
C PHE A 80 21.44 11.31 1.68
N GLU A 81 22.34 10.67 0.92
CA GLU A 81 22.99 11.29 -0.24
C GLU A 81 23.31 10.27 -1.32
N HIS A 82 23.48 10.73 -2.57
CA HIS A 82 23.91 9.85 -3.64
C HIS A 82 25.32 9.32 -3.39
N VAL A 83 25.50 8.03 -3.56
CA VAL A 83 26.82 7.42 -3.51
C VAL A 83 27.68 7.98 -4.65
N GLY A 84 28.88 8.46 -4.31
CA GLY A 84 29.79 9.14 -5.24
C GLY A 84 29.84 10.65 -5.08
N THR A 85 28.96 11.25 -4.24
CA THR A 85 29.02 12.66 -3.85
C THR A 85 29.55 12.86 -2.43
N GLY A 86 29.56 11.82 -1.59
CA GLY A 86 30.00 11.82 -0.20
C GLY A 86 31.26 10.99 0.06
N MET A 87 31.44 10.55 1.31
CA MET A 87 32.64 9.80 1.76
C MET A 87 32.75 8.41 1.11
N HIS A 88 31.67 7.84 0.61
CA HIS A 88 31.66 6.51 -0.03
C HIS A 88 31.61 6.63 -1.55
N VAL A 89 32.73 6.32 -2.20
CA VAL A 89 32.82 6.27 -3.65
C VAL A 89 32.43 4.87 -4.10
N ALA A 90 31.19 4.69 -4.60
CA ALA A 90 30.81 3.48 -5.31
C ALA A 90 30.78 3.74 -6.82
N PRO A 91 31.11 2.73 -7.62
CA PRO A 91 31.10 2.85 -9.07
C PRO A 91 29.69 3.10 -9.59
N ARG A 92 29.58 3.88 -10.68
CA ARG A 92 28.29 4.07 -11.36
C ARG A 92 27.82 2.77 -11.96
N MET A 93 26.54 2.46 -11.74
CA MET A 93 25.92 1.29 -12.33
C MET A 93 25.80 1.43 -13.85
N THR A 94 26.14 0.36 -14.57
CA THR A 94 26.03 0.30 -16.03
C THR A 94 24.58 0.55 -16.47
N ARG A 95 24.42 1.51 -17.38
CA ARG A 95 23.12 1.86 -17.95
C ARG A 95 22.56 0.72 -18.81
N VAL A 96 21.26 0.48 -18.74
CA VAL A 96 20.52 -0.41 -19.63
C VAL A 96 19.58 0.37 -20.54
N ALA A 97 19.26 -0.20 -21.70
CA ALA A 97 18.42 0.46 -22.71
C ALA A 97 16.91 0.31 -22.43
N SER A 98 16.51 0.38 -21.16
CA SER A 98 15.12 0.26 -20.73
C SER A 98 14.97 0.80 -19.32
N ARG A 99 13.77 1.28 -18.99
CA ARG A 99 13.41 1.66 -17.61
C ARG A 99 13.52 0.44 -16.67
N ILE A 100 13.83 0.71 -15.40
CA ILE A 100 14.03 -0.31 -14.37
C ILE A 100 12.79 -0.36 -13.50
N LEU A 101 11.95 -1.37 -13.74
CA LEU A 101 10.61 -1.47 -13.16
C LEU A 101 10.57 -2.08 -11.77
N SER A 102 11.52 -2.93 -11.46
CA SER A 102 11.65 -3.59 -10.15
C SER A 102 13.09 -3.83 -9.80
N LEU A 103 13.41 -3.89 -8.51
CA LEU A 103 14.75 -4.15 -7.98
C LEU A 103 14.69 -5.13 -6.82
N ALA A 104 15.67 -6.01 -6.74
CA ALA A 104 15.90 -6.90 -5.60
C ALA A 104 17.39 -7.09 -5.36
N TRP A 105 17.80 -7.09 -4.09
CA TRP A 105 19.18 -7.34 -3.69
C TRP A 105 19.48 -8.82 -3.61
N GLY A 106 20.70 -9.19 -3.97
CA GLY A 106 21.25 -10.50 -3.70
C GLY A 106 21.69 -10.68 -2.24
N PRO A 107 21.91 -11.92 -1.78
CA PRO A 107 22.40 -12.17 -0.43
C PRO A 107 23.77 -11.52 -0.22
N PRO A 108 24.00 -10.90 0.94
CA PRO A 108 25.28 -10.27 1.27
C PRO A 108 26.35 -11.37 1.48
N ARG A 109 27.60 -11.01 1.29
CA ARG A 109 28.74 -11.89 1.58
C ARG A 109 29.54 -11.34 2.73
N ARG A 110 30.03 -12.25 3.55
CA ARG A 110 31.00 -11.96 4.60
C ARG A 110 32.37 -11.69 3.95
N GLN A 111 33.00 -10.59 4.31
CA GLN A 111 34.36 -10.31 3.90
C GLN A 111 35.27 -11.08 4.87
N MET A 112 36.08 -12.00 4.35
CA MET A 112 37.17 -12.55 5.15
C MET A 112 38.21 -11.44 5.35
N ALA A 113 38.56 -11.16 6.60
CA ALA A 113 39.68 -10.30 6.92
C ALA A 113 40.94 -10.88 6.25
N THR A 114 41.58 -10.14 5.37
CA THR A 114 42.91 -10.45 4.93
C THR A 114 43.82 -10.22 6.14
N SER A 115 44.32 -11.31 6.70
CA SER A 115 45.26 -11.34 7.79
C SER A 115 46.45 -10.41 7.53
N ASN A 116 46.54 -9.33 8.25
CA ASN A 116 47.73 -8.64 8.76
C ASN A 116 47.32 -7.22 9.19
N ASP A 117 46.81 -7.08 10.37
CA ASP A 117 47.15 -6.03 11.32
C ASP A 117 46.11 -5.98 12.47
N SER A 118 46.71 -6.09 13.65
CA SER A 118 46.22 -5.60 14.96
C SER A 118 44.88 -6.09 15.52
N ASP A 119 45.00 -6.48 16.77
CA ASP A 119 44.03 -6.86 17.79
C ASP A 119 43.00 -5.76 18.12
N ASP A 120 42.16 -5.35 17.18
CA ASP A 120 41.01 -4.50 17.50
C ASP A 120 39.76 -5.10 16.85
N ASP A 121 38.78 -5.39 17.69
CA ASP A 121 37.41 -5.84 17.53
C ASP A 121 36.97 -6.17 16.10
N ASP A 122 36.84 -7.50 15.85
CA ASP A 122 36.26 -8.15 14.66
C ASP A 122 34.86 -7.64 14.32
N ASP A 123 34.71 -6.48 13.78
CA ASP A 123 33.52 -6.09 13.03
C ASP A 123 33.54 -6.82 11.69
N GLU A 124 33.05 -8.08 11.71
CA GLU A 124 32.82 -8.90 10.52
C GLU A 124 31.94 -8.15 9.51
N ALA A 125 32.58 -7.41 8.60
CA ALA A 125 31.88 -6.55 7.68
C ALA A 125 31.15 -7.34 6.59
N TRP A 126 29.85 -7.35 6.64
CA TRP A 126 29.01 -7.83 5.54
C TRP A 126 29.04 -6.84 4.38
N ARG A 127 29.13 -7.36 3.14
CA ARG A 127 29.09 -6.57 1.90
C ARG A 127 27.92 -6.98 1.02
N ASP A 128 27.26 -5.97 0.47
CA ASP A 128 26.28 -6.14 -0.59
C ASP A 128 26.93 -6.63 -1.88
N THR A 129 26.31 -7.58 -2.57
CA THR A 129 26.95 -8.32 -3.67
C THR A 129 26.46 -7.89 -5.05
N TYR A 130 25.18 -8.06 -5.31
CA TYR A 130 24.60 -7.77 -6.62
C TYR A 130 23.14 -7.28 -6.49
N LEU A 131 22.68 -6.62 -7.55
CA LEU A 131 21.30 -6.20 -7.74
C LEU A 131 20.69 -6.92 -8.93
N LEU A 132 19.46 -7.38 -8.80
CA LEU A 132 18.61 -7.86 -9.88
C LEU A 132 17.58 -6.80 -10.19
N GLY A 133 17.39 -6.47 -11.48
CA GLY A 133 16.35 -5.53 -11.91
C GLY A 133 15.52 -6.06 -13.07
N GLY A 134 14.22 -5.89 -12.99
CA GLY A 134 13.27 -6.20 -14.05
C GLY A 134 13.14 -5.04 -15.04
N LEU A 135 13.12 -5.36 -16.32
CA LEU A 135 13.16 -4.40 -17.42
C LEU A 135 11.94 -4.53 -18.34
N GLY A 136 11.65 -3.47 -19.10
CA GLY A 136 10.57 -3.45 -20.08
C GLY A 136 10.92 -4.05 -21.46
N ASN A 137 12.05 -4.72 -21.62
CA ASN A 137 12.56 -5.19 -22.92
C ASN A 137 12.76 -6.71 -22.99
N SER A 138 11.95 -7.49 -22.31
CA SER A 138 12.00 -8.96 -22.22
C SER A 138 13.24 -9.50 -21.50
N THR A 139 13.89 -8.69 -20.68
CA THR A 139 15.06 -9.13 -19.91
C THR A 139 15.00 -8.65 -18.47
N ALA A 140 15.71 -9.35 -17.59
CA ALA A 140 16.11 -8.82 -16.30
C ALA A 140 17.65 -8.72 -16.28
N ALA A 141 18.16 -7.72 -15.57
CA ALA A 141 19.59 -7.42 -15.52
C ALA A 141 20.15 -7.67 -14.13
N VAL A 142 21.38 -8.17 -14.06
CA VAL A 142 22.10 -8.37 -12.80
C VAL A 142 23.35 -7.50 -12.82
N TRP A 143 23.45 -6.56 -11.87
CA TRP A 143 24.63 -5.71 -11.68
C TRP A 143 25.44 -6.19 -10.50
N ASP A 144 26.74 -6.15 -10.63
CA ASP A 144 27.68 -6.32 -9.54
C ASP A 144 27.84 -5.00 -8.80
N VAL A 145 27.46 -4.96 -7.53
CA VAL A 145 27.45 -3.70 -6.77
C VAL A 145 28.85 -3.14 -6.55
N PRO A 146 29.87 -3.93 -6.17
CA PRO A 146 31.23 -3.44 -5.98
C PRO A 146 31.87 -2.81 -7.23
N THR A 147 31.55 -3.30 -8.44
CA THR A 147 32.15 -2.80 -9.69
C THR A 147 31.21 -1.90 -10.50
N GLY A 148 29.92 -1.91 -10.20
CA GLY A 148 28.88 -1.23 -10.98
C GLY A 148 28.61 -1.84 -12.35
N GLN A 149 29.27 -2.94 -12.71
CA GLN A 149 29.18 -3.54 -14.03
C GLN A 149 27.96 -4.46 -14.16
N LEU A 150 27.45 -4.54 -15.38
CA LEU A 150 26.42 -5.50 -15.74
C LEU A 150 27.04 -6.90 -15.85
N LYS A 151 26.66 -7.79 -14.93
CA LYS A 151 27.24 -9.16 -14.82
C LYS A 151 26.53 -10.17 -15.73
N SER A 152 25.22 -10.07 -15.87
CA SER A 152 24.43 -10.96 -16.72
C SER A 152 23.07 -10.34 -17.07
N ARG A 153 22.47 -10.89 -18.13
CA ARG A 153 21.09 -10.62 -18.52
C ARG A 153 20.31 -11.94 -18.52
N LEU A 154 19.16 -11.93 -17.85
CA LEU A 154 18.22 -13.03 -17.85
C LEU A 154 17.20 -12.76 -18.94
N THR A 155 16.99 -13.69 -19.85
CA THR A 155 15.98 -13.54 -20.90
C THR A 155 14.74 -14.30 -20.48
N VAL A 156 13.61 -13.60 -20.42
CA VAL A 156 12.28 -14.21 -20.27
C VAL A 156 11.72 -14.57 -21.64
N LEU A 157 10.70 -15.42 -21.67
CA LEU A 157 10.06 -15.81 -22.93
C LEU A 157 9.53 -14.58 -23.66
N LYS A 158 10.02 -14.37 -24.87
CA LYS A 158 9.59 -13.26 -25.73
C LYS A 158 8.25 -13.58 -26.38
N ASN A 159 7.32 -12.64 -26.36
CA ASN A 159 6.19 -12.65 -27.25
C ASN A 159 6.66 -12.24 -28.65
N ARG A 160 6.05 -12.79 -29.70
CA ARG A 160 6.41 -12.47 -31.08
C ARG A 160 6.00 -11.05 -31.52
N GLN A 161 5.01 -10.50 -30.87
CA GLN A 161 4.39 -9.21 -31.27
C GLN A 161 4.85 -8.04 -30.37
N GLU A 162 5.08 -8.28 -29.07
CA GLU A 162 5.42 -7.23 -28.11
C GLU A 162 6.53 -7.68 -27.16
N HIS A 163 7.25 -6.72 -26.61
CA HIS A 163 8.22 -7.01 -25.57
C HIS A 163 7.51 -7.48 -24.29
N THR A 164 7.95 -8.60 -23.76
CA THR A 164 7.52 -9.05 -22.44
C THR A 164 8.10 -8.14 -21.37
N ILE A 165 7.27 -7.58 -20.52
CA ILE A 165 7.68 -6.68 -19.45
C ILE A 165 7.94 -7.51 -18.20
N VAL A 166 9.11 -7.36 -17.57
CA VAL A 166 9.41 -7.96 -16.27
C VAL A 166 9.02 -6.96 -15.18
N TRP A 167 7.79 -7.10 -14.66
CA TRP A 167 7.22 -6.18 -13.69
C TRP A 167 7.79 -6.35 -12.28
N SER A 168 8.12 -7.58 -11.92
CA SER A 168 8.55 -7.89 -10.55
C SER A 168 9.71 -8.85 -10.54
N VAL A 169 10.62 -8.65 -9.58
CA VAL A 169 11.76 -9.54 -9.34
C VAL A 169 11.93 -9.81 -7.85
N ALA A 170 12.46 -10.96 -7.52
CA ALA A 170 12.82 -11.33 -6.16
C ALA A 170 14.09 -12.17 -6.15
N VAL A 171 14.80 -12.16 -5.04
CA VAL A 171 15.99 -12.99 -4.81
C VAL A 171 15.82 -13.74 -3.50
N LEU A 172 16.07 -15.04 -3.52
CA LEU A 172 16.03 -15.90 -2.35
C LEU A 172 17.37 -15.88 -1.61
N ARG A 173 17.37 -16.42 -0.39
CA ARG A 173 18.59 -16.50 0.45
C ARG A 173 19.72 -17.33 -0.18
N ASP A 174 19.39 -18.37 -0.93
CA ASP A 174 20.35 -19.20 -1.68
C ASP A 174 20.87 -18.55 -2.98
N GLY A 175 20.32 -17.37 -3.32
CA GLY A 175 20.62 -16.63 -4.52
C GLY A 175 19.77 -17.00 -5.73
N THR A 176 18.80 -17.89 -5.61
CA THR A 176 17.81 -18.18 -6.67
C THR A 176 17.08 -16.89 -7.04
N LEU A 177 17.01 -16.63 -8.34
CA LEU A 177 16.35 -15.41 -8.87
C LEU A 177 14.96 -15.76 -9.37
N VAL A 178 14.02 -14.87 -9.14
CA VAL A 178 12.62 -15.05 -9.56
C VAL A 178 12.16 -13.82 -10.32
N THR A 179 11.45 -14.03 -11.43
CA THR A 179 10.86 -12.95 -12.22
C THR A 179 9.37 -13.19 -12.42
N GLY A 180 8.58 -12.12 -12.36
CA GLY A 180 7.18 -12.09 -12.74
C GLY A 180 6.99 -11.17 -13.94
N ASP A 181 6.29 -11.63 -14.96
CA ASP A 181 6.20 -10.94 -16.24
C ASP A 181 4.77 -10.58 -16.66
N SER A 182 4.66 -9.82 -17.77
CA SER A 182 3.39 -9.37 -18.35
C SER A 182 2.59 -10.46 -19.06
N THR A 183 3.12 -11.66 -19.18
CA THR A 183 2.39 -12.80 -19.76
C THR A 183 1.70 -13.67 -18.72
N GLY A 184 1.85 -13.34 -17.44
CA GLY A 184 1.31 -14.10 -16.31
C GLY A 184 2.20 -15.24 -15.85
N ARG A 185 3.48 -15.19 -16.19
CA ARG A 185 4.45 -16.24 -15.83
C ARG A 185 5.34 -15.80 -14.68
N VAL A 186 5.65 -16.79 -13.84
CA VAL A 186 6.70 -16.68 -12.82
C VAL A 186 7.77 -17.69 -13.15
N THR A 187 9.00 -17.20 -13.32
CA THR A 187 10.16 -18.02 -13.74
C THR A 187 11.25 -17.96 -12.67
N PHE A 188 11.74 -19.11 -12.28
CA PHE A 188 12.86 -19.27 -11.34
C PHE A 188 14.15 -19.55 -12.12
N PHE A 189 15.22 -18.86 -11.72
CA PHE A 189 16.53 -18.99 -12.34
C PHE A 189 17.56 -19.48 -11.31
N ASP A 190 18.43 -20.34 -11.72
CA ASP A 190 19.52 -20.83 -10.89
C ASP A 190 20.49 -19.71 -10.50
N ALA A 191 20.91 -19.71 -9.25
CA ALA A 191 21.74 -18.67 -8.65
C ALA A 191 23.10 -18.49 -9.34
N ARG A 192 23.71 -19.58 -9.83
CA ARG A 192 25.04 -19.59 -10.39
C ARG A 192 25.05 -19.48 -11.91
N THR A 193 24.23 -20.29 -12.57
CA THR A 193 24.22 -20.38 -14.05
C THR A 193 23.38 -19.27 -14.68
N ARG A 194 22.43 -18.68 -13.92
CA ARG A 194 21.49 -17.65 -14.41
C ARG A 194 20.56 -18.15 -15.52
N ILE A 195 20.38 -19.47 -15.61
CA ILE A 195 19.49 -20.13 -16.56
C ILE A 195 18.20 -20.51 -15.85
N PRO A 196 17.04 -20.48 -16.53
CA PRO A 196 15.78 -20.96 -15.93
C PRO A 196 15.93 -22.39 -15.41
N ILE A 197 15.48 -22.63 -14.18
CA ILE A 197 15.47 -23.95 -13.57
C ILE A 197 14.46 -24.82 -14.35
N PRO A 198 14.85 -26.01 -14.82
CA PRO A 198 13.93 -26.89 -15.53
C PRO A 198 12.68 -27.21 -14.72
N GLY A 199 11.50 -27.03 -15.32
CA GLY A 199 10.22 -27.27 -14.65
C GLY A 199 9.77 -26.17 -13.66
N ALA A 200 10.56 -25.10 -13.49
CA ALA A 200 10.23 -24.00 -12.57
C ALA A 200 9.84 -22.70 -13.30
N THR A 201 9.13 -22.85 -14.42
CA THR A 201 8.43 -21.75 -15.10
C THR A 201 6.92 -22.02 -15.06
N PHE A 202 6.19 -21.19 -14.36
CA PHE A 202 4.78 -21.42 -14.07
C PHE A 202 3.90 -20.37 -14.75
N GLN A 203 2.86 -20.84 -15.47
CA GLN A 203 1.76 -20.03 -16.00
C GLN A 203 0.57 -20.12 -15.03
N SER A 204 0.73 -19.65 -13.79
CA SER A 204 -0.30 -19.78 -12.74
C SER A 204 -1.26 -18.61 -12.71
N HIS A 205 -0.86 -17.47 -13.23
CA HIS A 205 -1.74 -16.33 -13.47
C HIS A 205 -2.46 -16.49 -14.82
N THR A 206 -3.54 -15.75 -14.98
CA THR A 206 -4.26 -15.71 -16.25
C THR A 206 -3.31 -15.28 -17.38
N ALA A 207 -3.39 -15.94 -18.53
CA ALA A 207 -2.53 -15.60 -19.67
C ALA A 207 -2.71 -14.12 -20.08
N GLY A 208 -1.60 -13.38 -20.14
CA GLY A 208 -1.62 -11.95 -20.40
C GLY A 208 -1.93 -11.05 -19.21
N ALA A 209 -2.07 -11.62 -18.00
CA ALA A 209 -2.22 -10.83 -16.78
C ALA A 209 -0.84 -10.49 -16.18
N ASP A 210 -0.56 -9.21 -15.99
CA ASP A 210 0.69 -8.74 -15.41
C ASP A 210 0.91 -9.29 -13.99
N VAL A 211 2.09 -9.88 -13.73
CA VAL A 211 2.54 -10.26 -12.39
C VAL A 211 3.26 -9.07 -11.77
N LEU A 212 2.52 -8.23 -11.06
CA LEU A 212 2.97 -6.91 -10.62
C LEU A 212 3.91 -6.95 -9.42
N THR A 213 3.80 -7.98 -8.58
CA THR A 213 4.57 -8.07 -7.33
C THR A 213 4.93 -9.50 -6.98
N LEU A 214 6.12 -9.65 -6.40
CA LEU A 214 6.64 -10.88 -5.83
C LEU A 214 7.03 -10.65 -4.37
N CYS A 215 6.82 -11.64 -3.54
CA CYS A 215 7.23 -11.65 -2.15
C CYS A 215 7.80 -13.02 -1.77
N VAL A 216 8.89 -13.03 -1.03
CA VAL A 216 9.53 -14.29 -0.58
C VAL A 216 9.17 -14.50 0.89
N SER A 217 8.88 -15.74 1.27
CA SER A 217 8.63 -16.10 2.66
C SER A 217 9.86 -15.88 3.55
N SER A 218 9.64 -15.65 4.82
CA SER A 218 10.70 -15.35 5.80
C SER A 218 11.78 -16.43 5.88
N ASP A 219 11.44 -17.68 5.58
CA ASP A 219 12.35 -18.84 5.57
C ASP A 219 12.95 -19.15 4.18
N ALA A 220 12.61 -18.35 3.17
CA ALA A 220 13.03 -18.51 1.78
C ALA A 220 12.55 -19.81 1.07
N ARG A 221 11.56 -20.52 1.63
CA ARG A 221 11.05 -21.78 1.04
C ARG A 221 9.79 -21.61 0.21
N ALA A 222 9.14 -20.45 0.29
CA ALA A 222 7.98 -20.12 -0.51
C ALA A 222 8.14 -18.75 -1.18
N VAL A 223 7.55 -18.62 -2.35
CA VAL A 223 7.42 -17.36 -3.10
C VAL A 223 5.96 -17.13 -3.38
N TYR A 224 5.53 -15.90 -3.19
CA TYR A 224 4.17 -15.45 -3.49
C TYR A 224 4.21 -14.47 -4.65
N SER A 225 3.31 -14.64 -5.62
CA SER A 225 3.13 -13.70 -6.72
C SER A 225 1.71 -13.17 -6.74
N ALA A 226 1.54 -11.92 -7.19
CA ALA A 226 0.22 -11.34 -7.38
C ALA A 226 0.22 -10.30 -8.51
N GLY A 227 -0.97 -10.03 -9.06
CA GLY A 227 -1.08 -9.12 -10.19
C GLY A 227 -2.51 -8.72 -10.54
N VAL A 228 -2.70 -8.44 -11.81
CA VAL A 228 -3.94 -7.89 -12.37
C VAL A 228 -5.13 -8.87 -12.28
N ASP A 229 -4.87 -10.16 -12.26
CA ASP A 229 -5.92 -11.18 -12.18
C ASP A 229 -6.51 -11.40 -10.77
N GLN A 230 -6.15 -10.54 -9.79
CA GLN A 230 -6.70 -10.53 -8.43
C GLN A 230 -6.33 -11.77 -7.60
N LYS A 231 -5.41 -12.59 -8.10
CA LYS A 231 -4.96 -13.81 -7.42
C LYS A 231 -3.64 -13.56 -6.71
N VAL A 232 -3.49 -14.23 -5.57
CA VAL A 232 -2.19 -14.49 -4.96
C VAL A 232 -1.89 -15.96 -5.16
N VAL A 233 -0.72 -16.25 -5.72
CA VAL A 233 -0.27 -17.60 -6.04
C VAL A 233 0.94 -17.93 -5.18
N GLU A 234 0.95 -19.13 -4.62
CA GLU A 234 2.03 -19.67 -3.80
C GLU A 234 2.85 -20.70 -4.57
N TYR A 235 4.15 -20.56 -4.50
CA TYR A 235 5.11 -21.55 -5.00
C TYR A 235 5.99 -21.99 -3.83
N THR A 236 6.12 -23.29 -3.61
CA THR A 236 6.96 -23.82 -2.55
C THR A 236 8.02 -24.76 -3.10
N HIS A 237 9.17 -24.79 -2.42
CA HIS A 237 10.21 -25.74 -2.72
C HIS A 237 9.91 -27.08 -2.05
N VAL A 238 9.48 -28.08 -2.82
CA VAL A 238 9.10 -29.42 -2.36
C VAL A 238 10.16 -30.42 -2.82
N GLY A 239 10.85 -31.04 -1.88
CA GLY A 239 11.95 -31.94 -2.19
C GLY A 239 13.10 -31.20 -2.91
N HIS A 240 13.23 -31.41 -4.21
CA HIS A 240 14.28 -30.81 -5.05
C HIS A 240 13.73 -29.91 -6.18
N ALA A 241 12.42 -29.63 -6.18
CA ALA A 241 11.78 -28.88 -7.23
C ALA A 241 10.84 -27.80 -6.68
N TRP A 242 10.70 -26.73 -7.45
CA TRP A 242 9.66 -25.73 -7.22
C TRP A 242 8.32 -26.25 -7.72
N ALA A 243 7.27 -26.02 -6.96
CA ALA A 243 5.91 -26.43 -7.30
C ALA A 243 4.92 -25.29 -6.98
N HIS A 244 3.90 -25.16 -7.81
CA HIS A 244 2.74 -24.35 -7.51
C HIS A 244 1.87 -25.06 -6.47
N THR A 245 1.70 -24.51 -5.28
CA THR A 245 1.04 -25.18 -4.14
C THR A 245 -0.27 -24.56 -3.75
N GLY A 246 -0.51 -23.30 -4.07
CA GLY A 246 -1.75 -22.64 -3.68
C GLY A 246 -2.08 -21.44 -4.55
N THR A 247 -3.40 -21.21 -4.71
CA THR A 247 -3.92 -20.01 -5.37
C THR A 247 -5.12 -19.49 -4.59
N ARG A 248 -5.13 -18.20 -4.27
CA ARG A 248 -6.24 -17.54 -3.58
C ARG A 248 -6.62 -16.25 -4.30
N ARG A 249 -7.92 -16.05 -4.49
CA ARG A 249 -8.46 -14.77 -4.97
C ARG A 249 -8.83 -13.92 -3.75
N LEU A 250 -7.93 -13.03 -3.35
CA LEU A 250 -8.04 -12.28 -2.12
C LEU A 250 -8.66 -10.89 -2.31
N HIS A 251 -8.55 -10.35 -3.50
CA HIS A 251 -8.95 -8.98 -3.85
C HIS A 251 -10.05 -8.95 -4.92
N ALA A 252 -10.74 -7.83 -5.00
CA ALA A 252 -11.74 -7.55 -6.04
C ALA A 252 -11.15 -6.77 -7.23
N HIS A 253 -9.90 -6.29 -7.12
CA HIS A 253 -9.17 -5.55 -8.15
C HIS A 253 -7.69 -5.93 -8.13
N ASP A 254 -6.88 -5.33 -9.01
CA ASP A 254 -5.44 -5.59 -9.16
C ASP A 254 -4.70 -5.52 -7.82
N ILE A 255 -3.84 -6.49 -7.58
CA ILE A 255 -2.96 -6.50 -6.41
C ILE A 255 -1.66 -5.82 -6.80
N ARG A 256 -1.31 -4.75 -6.10
CA ARG A 256 -0.14 -3.90 -6.41
C ARG A 256 1.05 -4.14 -5.51
N ALA A 257 0.83 -4.64 -4.30
CA ALA A 257 1.89 -4.83 -3.33
C ALA A 257 1.69 -6.10 -2.51
N LEU A 258 2.78 -6.79 -2.28
CA LEU A 258 2.90 -7.89 -1.32
C LEU A 258 4.02 -7.58 -0.34
N ALA A 259 3.82 -7.92 0.92
CA ALA A 259 4.84 -7.87 1.96
C ALA A 259 4.69 -9.06 2.91
N MET A 260 5.79 -9.48 3.52
CA MET A 260 5.83 -10.58 4.48
C MET A 260 6.24 -10.05 5.87
N ASP A 261 5.53 -10.48 6.89
CA ASP A 261 5.90 -10.21 8.28
C ASP A 261 6.13 -11.54 9.04
N PRO A 262 7.31 -11.79 9.55
CA PRO A 262 8.54 -11.02 9.41
C PRO A 262 9.10 -11.07 7.98
N PRO A 263 9.80 -10.02 7.51
CA PRO A 263 10.37 -9.98 6.17
C PRO A 263 11.50 -11.01 6.01
N LEU A 264 11.77 -11.41 4.76
CA LEU A 264 12.96 -12.21 4.45
C LEU A 264 14.22 -11.43 4.84
N GLN A 265 15.06 -12.03 5.65
CA GLN A 265 16.39 -11.54 5.93
C GLN A 265 17.40 -12.35 5.12
N LEU A 266 18.16 -11.69 4.27
CA LEU A 266 19.13 -12.33 3.38
C LEU A 266 20.43 -12.72 4.11
N GLY A 267 20.65 -12.19 5.34
CA GLY A 267 21.78 -12.57 6.21
C GLY A 267 21.52 -13.84 7.03
N PRO A 268 22.49 -14.25 7.86
CA PRO A 268 22.40 -15.42 8.72
C PRO A 268 21.55 -15.17 9.95
N VAL A 269 20.25 -15.08 9.76
CA VAL A 269 19.30 -14.87 10.83
C VAL A 269 18.51 -16.16 11.09
N PRO A 270 18.23 -16.51 12.35
CA PRO A 270 17.41 -17.67 12.66
C PRO A 270 16.02 -17.56 12.06
N SER A 271 15.44 -18.71 11.70
CA SER A 271 14.06 -18.77 11.19
C SER A 271 13.11 -18.14 12.20
N PRO A 272 12.11 -17.36 11.74
CA PRO A 272 11.17 -16.71 12.65
C PRO A 272 10.42 -17.74 13.50
N SER A 273 10.22 -17.42 14.78
CA SER A 273 9.54 -18.30 15.75
C SER A 273 8.02 -18.27 15.62
N ARG A 274 7.47 -17.32 14.85
CA ARG A 274 6.02 -17.13 14.67
C ARG A 274 5.58 -17.45 13.25
N VAL A 275 4.31 -17.77 13.08
CA VAL A 275 3.70 -17.98 11.77
C VAL A 275 3.84 -16.69 10.96
N PRO A 276 4.43 -16.75 9.74
CA PRO A 276 4.54 -15.58 8.89
C PRO A 276 3.15 -15.16 8.37
N ILE A 277 2.99 -13.85 8.21
CA ILE A 277 1.78 -13.25 7.68
C ILE A 277 2.12 -12.60 6.35
N LEU A 278 1.41 -13.01 5.30
CA LEU A 278 1.43 -12.33 4.03
C LEU A 278 0.41 -11.18 4.05
N LEU A 279 0.90 -9.98 3.74
CA LEU A 279 0.09 -8.79 3.56
C LEU A 279 -0.04 -8.53 2.07
N SER A 280 -1.26 -8.32 1.59
CA SER A 280 -1.52 -7.94 0.20
C SER A 280 -2.38 -6.68 0.14
N GLY A 281 -2.01 -5.75 -0.74
CA GLY A 281 -2.71 -4.49 -0.98
C GLY A 281 -3.05 -4.33 -2.46
N GLY A 282 -4.28 -3.95 -2.76
CA GLY A 282 -4.81 -3.83 -4.10
C GLY A 282 -5.50 -2.49 -4.39
N LEU A 283 -5.89 -2.30 -5.65
CA LEU A 283 -6.68 -1.15 -6.10
C LEU A 283 -8.12 -1.14 -5.59
N ASP A 284 -8.55 -2.20 -4.91
CA ASP A 284 -9.80 -2.25 -4.16
C ASP A 284 -9.72 -1.55 -2.80
N PHE A 285 -8.58 -0.91 -2.50
CA PHE A 285 -8.28 -0.23 -1.24
C PHE A 285 -8.42 -1.13 0.00
N GLN A 286 -8.17 -2.43 -0.15
CA GLN A 286 -8.16 -3.38 0.94
C GLN A 286 -6.74 -3.82 1.28
N LEU A 287 -6.46 -3.95 2.56
CA LEU A 287 -5.31 -4.67 3.07
C LEU A 287 -5.77 -6.04 3.57
N VAL A 288 -5.24 -7.09 2.97
CA VAL A 288 -5.58 -8.46 3.37
C VAL A 288 -4.40 -9.11 4.06
N LEU A 289 -4.65 -9.67 5.25
CA LEU A 289 -3.68 -10.42 6.02
C LEU A 289 -4.01 -11.90 5.91
N THR A 290 -3.04 -12.70 5.50
CA THR A 290 -3.19 -14.14 5.32
C THR A 290 -2.02 -14.86 6.00
N PRO A 291 -2.26 -15.81 6.90
CA PRO A 291 -1.21 -16.69 7.39
C PRO A 291 -0.55 -17.43 6.22
N ALA A 292 0.76 -17.54 6.26
CA ALA A 292 1.56 -18.00 5.13
C ALA A 292 2.57 -19.08 5.56
N SER A 293 2.12 -20.02 6.41
CA SER A 293 2.92 -21.20 6.71
C SER A 293 2.74 -22.26 5.62
N HIS A 294 3.77 -23.01 5.36
CA HIS A 294 3.74 -24.14 4.43
C HIS A 294 3.98 -25.46 5.18
N ALA A 295 3.80 -26.58 4.51
CA ALA A 295 3.83 -27.91 5.12
C ALA A 295 5.11 -28.26 5.91
N SER A 296 6.24 -27.63 5.58
CA SER A 296 7.51 -27.80 6.31
C SER A 296 7.69 -26.84 7.49
N TRP A 297 6.75 -25.96 7.75
CA TRP A 297 6.80 -25.01 8.85
C TRP A 297 6.53 -25.69 10.20
N ARG A 298 7.44 -25.53 11.15
CA ARG A 298 7.36 -26.15 12.49
C ARG A 298 7.02 -25.15 13.63
N ALA A 299 6.55 -23.98 13.31
CA ALA A 299 6.14 -22.99 14.31
C ALA A 299 4.90 -23.46 15.09
N PRO A 300 4.67 -22.96 16.30
CA PRO A 300 3.48 -23.28 17.08
C PRO A 300 2.21 -22.98 16.28
N ASN A 301 1.22 -23.86 16.38
CA ASN A 301 -0.05 -23.84 15.65
C ASN A 301 -0.95 -22.67 16.13
N HIS A 302 -0.46 -21.47 16.13
CA HIS A 302 -1.22 -20.28 16.48
C HIS A 302 -1.36 -19.40 15.24
N ASN A 303 -2.59 -19.20 14.81
CA ASN A 303 -2.90 -18.27 13.73
C ASN A 303 -3.01 -16.85 14.31
N PRO A 304 -2.07 -15.94 14.01
CA PRO A 304 -2.07 -14.59 14.59
C PRO A 304 -3.18 -13.68 14.00
N VAL A 305 -3.85 -14.12 12.94
CA VAL A 305 -4.88 -13.34 12.23
C VAL A 305 -6.30 -13.70 12.69
N SER A 306 -6.51 -14.95 13.11
CA SER A 306 -7.82 -15.42 13.54
C SER A 306 -7.70 -16.52 14.59
N SER A 307 -8.81 -16.90 15.24
CA SER A 307 -8.88 -18.05 16.15
C SER A 307 -8.82 -19.41 15.43
N SER A 308 -8.67 -19.43 14.10
CA SER A 308 -8.53 -20.68 13.34
C SER A 308 -7.23 -21.37 13.67
N VAL A 309 -7.26 -22.70 13.75
CA VAL A 309 -6.07 -23.54 13.94
C VAL A 309 -5.22 -23.62 12.69
N SER A 310 -5.83 -23.43 11.50
CA SER A 310 -5.10 -23.49 10.22
C SER A 310 -4.18 -22.27 10.07
N THR A 311 -2.92 -22.53 9.72
CA THR A 311 -1.86 -21.54 9.51
C THR A 311 -1.31 -21.55 8.09
N SER A 312 -1.74 -22.50 7.25
CA SER A 312 -1.29 -22.60 5.86
C SER A 312 -1.98 -21.56 4.96
N PHE A 313 -1.27 -21.10 3.93
CA PHE A 313 -1.83 -20.13 2.98
C PHE A 313 -3.07 -20.68 2.25
N ALA A 314 -3.06 -21.95 1.87
CA ALA A 314 -4.14 -22.56 1.09
C ALA A 314 -5.47 -22.68 1.84
N ASP A 315 -5.43 -22.97 3.14
CA ASP A 315 -6.59 -23.36 3.96
C ASP A 315 -7.01 -22.31 4.97
N THR A 316 -6.40 -21.13 4.96
CA THR A 316 -6.64 -20.11 5.99
C THR A 316 -7.81 -19.20 5.71
N VAL A 317 -8.40 -18.70 6.78
CA VAL A 317 -9.32 -17.56 6.73
C VAL A 317 -8.48 -16.27 6.71
N GLN A 318 -8.64 -15.50 5.67
CA GLN A 318 -8.01 -14.19 5.56
C GLN A 318 -8.76 -13.15 6.39
N ARG A 319 -8.02 -12.19 6.94
CA ARG A 319 -8.58 -11.01 7.57
C ARG A 319 -8.42 -9.80 6.64
N ARG A 320 -9.51 -9.13 6.33
CA ARG A 320 -9.50 -7.86 5.60
C ARG A 320 -9.51 -6.70 6.60
N VAL A 321 -8.62 -5.76 6.37
CA VAL A 321 -8.55 -4.53 7.15
C VAL A 321 -9.11 -3.40 6.31
N SER A 322 -10.10 -2.69 6.84
CA SER A 322 -10.70 -1.55 6.17
C SER A 322 -9.67 -0.45 5.95
N PHE A 323 -9.63 0.08 4.74
CA PHE A 323 -8.83 1.25 4.44
C PHE A 323 -9.48 2.48 5.07
N VAL A 324 -8.74 3.15 5.94
CA VAL A 324 -9.10 4.48 6.45
C VAL A 324 -8.25 5.47 5.68
N PRO A 325 -8.83 6.30 4.79
CA PRO A 325 -8.06 7.30 4.06
C PRO A 325 -7.30 8.19 5.03
N ALA A 326 -6.01 8.41 4.78
CA ALA A 326 -5.16 9.26 5.63
C ALA A 326 -5.67 10.71 5.75
N HIS A 327 -6.53 11.13 4.84
CA HIS A 327 -7.20 12.42 4.84
C HIS A 327 -8.55 12.42 5.56
N ALA A 328 -9.10 11.25 5.88
CA ALA A 328 -10.34 11.17 6.63
C ALA A 328 -10.04 11.49 8.08
N ARG A 329 -10.19 12.75 8.44
CA ARG A 329 -10.39 13.16 9.84
C ARG A 329 -11.74 12.67 10.37
N ASP A 330 -12.57 12.11 9.49
CA ASP A 330 -13.83 11.52 9.84
C ASP A 330 -13.59 10.24 10.63
N SER A 331 -14.13 10.20 11.81
CA SER A 331 -13.99 9.05 12.70
C SER A 331 -14.61 7.81 12.08
N VAL A 332 -13.92 6.67 12.23
CA VAL A 332 -14.49 5.36 11.93
C VAL A 332 -15.60 4.99 12.92
N VAL A 333 -15.61 5.69 14.06
CA VAL A 333 -16.53 5.48 15.17
C VAL A 333 -17.38 6.72 15.35
N GLY A 334 -18.71 6.55 15.31
CA GLY A 334 -19.68 7.57 15.68
C GLY A 334 -20.42 7.17 16.95
N VAL A 335 -20.91 8.14 17.72
CA VAL A 335 -21.61 7.88 18.98
C VAL A 335 -22.96 8.59 18.94
N ALA A 336 -24.03 7.86 19.31
CA ALA A 336 -25.36 8.41 19.58
C ALA A 336 -25.66 8.28 21.09
N PRO A 337 -25.31 9.30 21.89
CA PRO A 337 -25.32 9.19 23.34
C PRO A 337 -26.71 8.96 23.92
N LEU A 338 -27.76 9.51 23.34
CA LEU A 338 -29.13 9.36 23.85
C LEU A 338 -29.64 7.92 23.82
N HIS A 339 -29.18 7.12 22.86
CA HIS A 339 -29.50 5.70 22.75
C HIS A 339 -28.38 4.79 23.26
N ARG A 340 -27.24 5.37 23.72
CA ARG A 340 -26.02 4.62 24.06
C ARG A 340 -25.59 3.71 22.93
N TRP A 341 -25.63 4.22 21.69
CA TRP A 341 -25.21 3.49 20.51
C TRP A 341 -23.82 3.91 20.06
N ILE A 342 -23.08 2.93 19.55
CA ILE A 342 -21.80 3.12 18.87
C ILE A 342 -21.97 2.67 17.42
N MET A 343 -21.71 3.57 16.50
CA MET A 343 -21.64 3.29 15.07
C MET A 343 -20.20 2.94 14.70
N LEU A 344 -20.00 1.88 13.94
CA LEU A 344 -18.73 1.49 13.35
C LEU A 344 -18.85 1.49 11.83
N ARG A 345 -18.10 2.36 11.17
CA ARG A 345 -17.98 2.38 9.72
C ARG A 345 -16.97 1.33 9.27
N ARG A 346 -17.35 0.51 8.32
CA ARG A 346 -16.50 -0.42 7.58
C ARG A 346 -16.39 0.01 6.12
N GLU A 347 -15.74 -0.76 5.28
CA GLU A 347 -15.55 -0.45 3.86
C GLU A 347 -16.86 -0.27 3.09
N ARG A 348 -17.83 -1.16 3.30
CA ARG A 348 -19.12 -1.17 2.58
C ARG A 348 -20.31 -1.31 3.50
N SER A 349 -20.08 -1.39 4.79
CA SER A 349 -21.16 -1.55 5.78
C SER A 349 -20.97 -0.60 6.95
N VAL A 350 -22.08 -0.32 7.62
CA VAL A 350 -22.11 0.39 8.88
C VAL A 350 -22.78 -0.51 9.90
N ALA A 351 -22.09 -0.79 11.00
CA ALA A 351 -22.62 -1.55 12.12
C ALA A 351 -22.94 -0.63 13.29
N ILE A 352 -24.11 -0.82 13.89
CA ILE A 352 -24.55 -0.06 15.07
C ILE A 352 -24.72 -1.03 16.22
N TRP A 353 -24.06 -0.73 17.32
CA TRP A 353 -24.06 -1.53 18.55
C TRP A 353 -24.67 -0.72 19.68
N ALA A 354 -25.55 -1.34 20.46
CA ALA A 354 -26.08 -0.79 21.70
C ALA A 354 -25.21 -1.22 22.88
N LEU A 355 -24.81 -0.24 23.67
CA LEU A 355 -24.07 -0.47 24.91
C LEU A 355 -25.09 -0.59 26.05
N ARG A 356 -25.26 -1.77 26.61
CA ARG A 356 -26.03 -2.07 27.82
C ARG A 356 -25.07 -2.32 28.97
N ASP A 357 -25.53 -2.20 30.20
CA ASP A 357 -24.68 -2.13 31.40
C ASP A 357 -23.65 -3.26 31.53
N GLU A 358 -23.92 -4.44 31.00
CA GLU A 358 -22.96 -5.58 31.03
C GLU A 358 -22.78 -6.28 29.70
N SER A 359 -23.40 -5.79 28.61
CA SER A 359 -23.37 -6.48 27.33
C SER A 359 -23.45 -5.54 26.13
N TRP A 360 -22.84 -5.97 25.05
CA TRP A 360 -22.93 -5.30 23.75
C TRP A 360 -23.87 -6.10 22.86
N SER A 361 -24.88 -5.46 22.31
CA SER A 361 -25.75 -6.08 21.33
C SER A 361 -25.69 -5.33 20.02
N LYS A 362 -25.54 -6.07 18.91
CA LYS A 362 -25.61 -5.48 17.57
C LYS A 362 -27.06 -5.15 17.26
N VAL A 363 -27.37 -3.88 17.01
CA VAL A 363 -28.70 -3.40 16.70
C VAL A 363 -28.98 -3.52 15.21
N TRP A 364 -28.04 -3.01 14.37
CA TRP A 364 -28.10 -3.11 12.92
C TRP A 364 -26.74 -3.32 12.31
N GLU A 365 -26.74 -3.98 11.15
CA GLU A 365 -25.65 -4.00 10.21
C GLU A 365 -26.22 -3.69 8.84
N LEU A 366 -25.91 -2.48 8.33
CA LEU A 366 -26.35 -2.05 7.01
C LEU A 366 -25.24 -2.29 6.01
N GLU A 367 -25.44 -3.24 5.12
CA GLU A 367 -24.57 -3.42 3.97
C GLU A 367 -25.00 -2.46 2.87
N LEU A 368 -24.16 -1.48 2.58
CA LEU A 368 -24.45 -0.41 1.66
C LEU A 368 -23.86 -0.74 0.29
N ARG A 369 -24.72 -1.01 -0.69
CA ARG A 369 -24.31 -1.21 -2.09
C ARG A 369 -24.04 0.14 -2.72
N MET A 370 -22.83 0.67 -2.51
CA MET A 370 -22.34 1.93 -3.07
C MET A 370 -21.33 1.67 -4.19
N HIS A 371 -20.98 2.69 -4.96
CA HIS A 371 -20.05 2.55 -6.09
C HIS A 371 -18.61 2.32 -5.64
N SER A 372 -18.21 2.93 -4.51
CA SER A 372 -16.89 2.75 -3.92
C SER A 372 -16.98 2.47 -2.42
N ASN A 373 -15.83 2.37 -1.74
CA ASN A 373 -15.77 2.21 -0.30
C ASN A 373 -16.26 3.46 0.41
N LEU A 374 -16.85 3.29 1.59
CA LEU A 374 -17.34 4.38 2.42
C LEU A 374 -16.18 5.27 2.87
N GLY A 375 -16.21 6.53 2.45
CA GLY A 375 -15.27 7.56 2.84
C GLY A 375 -15.65 8.26 4.14
N ALA A 376 -16.94 8.50 4.37
CA ALA A 376 -17.47 9.18 5.53
C ALA A 376 -18.75 8.52 6.03
N ALA A 377 -19.00 8.56 7.36
CA ALA A 377 -20.26 8.18 7.95
C ALA A 377 -20.46 8.92 9.28
N ALA A 378 -21.68 9.35 9.55
CA ALA A 378 -22.04 9.99 10.79
C ALA A 378 -23.41 9.50 11.28
N ILE A 379 -23.60 9.45 12.59
CA ILE A 379 -24.87 9.17 13.24
C ILE A 379 -25.27 10.40 14.05
N SER A 380 -26.57 10.76 14.03
CA SER A 380 -27.09 11.86 14.85
C SER A 380 -27.06 11.52 16.33
N ALA A 381 -26.91 12.50 17.20
CA ALA A 381 -26.81 12.31 18.66
C ALA A 381 -28.05 11.63 19.25
N ASP A 382 -29.22 11.84 18.64
CA ASP A 382 -30.47 11.16 18.99
C ASP A 382 -30.62 9.75 18.38
N GLY A 383 -29.65 9.28 17.61
CA GLY A 383 -29.69 7.97 16.96
C GLY A 383 -30.72 7.83 15.84
N ARG A 384 -31.46 8.89 15.49
CA ARG A 384 -32.52 8.82 14.49
C ARG A 384 -31.99 8.76 13.07
N PHE A 385 -30.94 9.52 12.75
CA PHE A 385 -30.39 9.62 11.40
C PHE A 385 -29.00 9.04 11.29
N LEU A 386 -28.76 8.32 10.18
CA LEU A 386 -27.45 7.84 9.76
C LEU A 386 -27.16 8.39 8.37
N ALA A 387 -26.06 9.09 8.20
CA ALA A 387 -25.53 9.49 6.90
C ALA A 387 -24.29 8.66 6.57
N ALA A 388 -24.20 8.14 5.35
CA ALA A 388 -23.04 7.40 4.86
C ALA A 388 -22.73 7.83 3.42
N SER A 389 -21.46 8.00 3.11
CA SER A 389 -21.00 8.50 1.82
C SER A 389 -19.81 7.72 1.29
N ASP A 390 -19.79 7.53 0.00
CA ASP A 390 -18.61 7.18 -0.79
C ASP A 390 -18.09 8.42 -1.54
N LEU A 391 -17.20 8.23 -2.52
CA LEU A 391 -16.67 9.33 -3.34
C LEU A 391 -17.71 9.95 -4.28
N TYR A 392 -18.82 9.26 -4.56
CA TYR A 392 -19.78 9.64 -5.60
C TYR A 392 -21.13 10.06 -5.07
N GLU A 393 -21.63 9.39 -4.01
CA GLU A 393 -22.95 9.73 -3.44
C GLU A 393 -22.97 9.67 -1.91
N THR A 394 -23.83 10.51 -1.32
CA THR A 394 -24.18 10.46 0.10
C THR A 394 -25.60 9.93 0.25
N ARG A 395 -25.79 8.98 1.16
CA ARG A 395 -27.09 8.40 1.49
C ARG A 395 -27.46 8.72 2.94
N LEU A 396 -28.70 9.13 3.14
CA LEU A 396 -29.27 9.37 4.45
C LEU A 396 -30.30 8.29 4.76
N TYR A 397 -30.26 7.79 5.99
CA TYR A 397 -31.18 6.77 6.50
C TYR A 397 -31.88 7.29 7.76
N ASP A 398 -33.20 7.04 7.87
CA ASP A 398 -33.98 7.19 9.10
C ASP A 398 -34.01 5.84 9.82
N LEU A 399 -33.52 5.83 11.05
CA LEU A 399 -33.43 4.65 11.91
C LEU A 399 -34.60 4.62 12.94
N GLY A 400 -35.37 5.73 13.06
CA GLY A 400 -36.40 5.91 14.08
C GLY A 400 -37.63 5.03 13.85
N SER A 401 -37.82 4.45 12.67
CA SER A 401 -38.98 3.62 12.31
C SER A 401 -38.85 2.15 12.68
N GLY A 402 -37.84 1.75 13.42
CA GLY A 402 -37.55 0.34 13.77
C GLY A 402 -36.86 -0.47 12.69
N THR A 403 -36.96 -0.07 11.42
CA THR A 403 -36.20 -0.59 10.29
C THR A 403 -35.52 0.55 9.55
N PRO A 404 -34.20 0.46 9.23
CA PRO A 404 -33.49 1.52 8.52
C PRO A 404 -34.13 1.85 7.16
N ARG A 405 -34.60 3.08 6.99
CA ARG A 405 -35.27 3.51 5.77
C ARG A 405 -34.42 4.57 5.04
N ARG A 406 -34.07 4.32 3.77
CA ARG A 406 -33.34 5.31 2.97
C ARG A 406 -34.23 6.51 2.62
N ILE A 407 -33.74 7.73 2.87
CA ILE A 407 -34.34 9.00 2.47
C ILE A 407 -33.75 9.38 1.12
N ARG A 408 -34.53 9.25 0.06
CA ARG A 408 -34.06 9.45 -1.33
C ARG A 408 -34.02 10.93 -1.73
N SER A 409 -34.80 11.76 -1.09
CA SER A 409 -34.93 13.20 -1.40
C SER A 409 -33.70 14.04 -1.00
N LEU A 410 -32.68 13.47 -0.36
CA LEU A 410 -31.45 14.20 -0.02
C LEU A 410 -30.73 14.74 -1.27
N GLY A 411 -30.70 13.98 -2.36
CA GLY A 411 -30.09 14.41 -3.63
C GLY A 411 -30.85 15.53 -4.30
N GLU A 412 -32.17 15.47 -4.23
CA GLU A 412 -33.05 16.51 -4.78
C GLU A 412 -32.86 17.86 -4.08
N ALA A 413 -32.51 17.83 -2.80
CA ALA A 413 -32.23 19.04 -2.01
C ALA A 413 -30.96 19.77 -2.49
N VAL A 414 -29.98 19.07 -3.05
CA VAL A 414 -28.69 19.67 -3.45
C VAL A 414 -28.62 19.97 -4.93
N HIS A 415 -29.07 19.05 -5.78
CA HIS A 415 -28.86 19.09 -7.23
C HIS A 415 -30.16 19.12 -8.05
N GLY A 416 -31.33 19.10 -7.40
CA GLY A 416 -32.61 19.05 -8.08
C GLY A 416 -33.12 17.64 -8.38
N ARG A 417 -34.23 17.55 -9.12
CA ARG A 417 -34.96 16.29 -9.35
C ARG A 417 -34.07 15.17 -9.86
N ASN A 418 -34.20 13.99 -9.25
CA ASN A 418 -33.57 12.72 -9.62
C ASN A 418 -32.03 12.70 -9.55
N ALA A 419 -31.37 13.70 -8.98
CA ALA A 419 -29.92 13.66 -8.81
C ALA A 419 -29.53 12.99 -7.48
N PRO A 420 -28.43 12.23 -7.43
CA PRO A 420 -27.89 11.75 -6.17
C PRO A 420 -27.28 12.91 -5.37
N ALA A 421 -27.28 12.84 -4.05
CA ALA A 421 -26.50 13.77 -3.25
C ALA A 421 -25.01 13.55 -3.50
N PRO A 422 -24.20 14.62 -3.55
CA PRO A 422 -22.77 14.49 -3.86
C PRO A 422 -22.04 13.61 -2.84
N GLY A 423 -20.98 12.93 -3.27
CA GLY A 423 -20.11 12.21 -2.37
C GLY A 423 -19.42 13.14 -1.38
N ALA A 424 -19.22 12.70 -0.15
CA ALA A 424 -18.67 13.50 0.94
C ALA A 424 -17.35 12.93 1.45
N SER A 425 -16.42 13.83 1.78
CA SER A 425 -15.18 13.53 2.49
C SER A 425 -15.34 13.60 4.01
N ALA A 426 -16.34 14.34 4.49
CA ALA A 426 -16.69 14.44 5.90
C ALA A 426 -18.20 14.74 6.05
N LEU A 427 -18.79 14.19 7.11
CA LEU A 427 -20.19 14.33 7.47
C LEU A 427 -20.29 14.64 8.95
N ALA A 428 -21.16 15.59 9.32
CA ALA A 428 -21.46 15.89 10.70
C ALA A 428 -22.93 16.28 10.86
N PHE A 429 -23.56 15.78 11.91
CA PHE A 429 -24.86 16.28 12.35
C PHE A 429 -24.67 17.40 13.36
N THR A 430 -25.59 18.39 13.34
CA THR A 430 -25.61 19.40 14.39
C THR A 430 -26.06 18.78 15.72
N PRO A 431 -25.64 19.34 16.88
CA PRO A 431 -25.99 18.79 18.19
C PRO A 431 -27.48 18.72 18.45
N ASP A 432 -28.27 19.61 17.83
CA ASP A 432 -29.73 19.63 17.88
C ASP A 432 -30.39 18.59 16.96
N CYS A 433 -29.61 17.80 16.24
CA CYS A 433 -30.06 16.76 15.31
C CYS A 433 -30.99 17.24 14.19
N THR A 434 -31.00 18.56 13.91
CA THR A 434 -31.89 19.14 12.89
C THR A 434 -31.23 19.31 11.54
N ARG A 435 -29.90 19.35 11.47
CA ARG A 435 -29.13 19.63 10.25
C ARG A 435 -28.02 18.61 10.01
N LEU A 436 -27.72 18.44 8.72
CA LEU A 436 -26.58 17.68 8.25
C LEU A 436 -25.60 18.63 7.54
N VAL A 437 -24.36 18.63 7.96
CA VAL A 437 -23.24 19.30 7.29
C VAL A 437 -22.49 18.29 6.45
N LEU A 438 -22.35 18.57 5.15
CA LEU A 438 -21.74 17.70 4.16
C LEU A 438 -20.60 18.44 3.48
N CYS A 439 -19.37 17.92 3.62
CA CYS A 439 -18.21 18.40 2.88
C CYS A 439 -18.03 17.55 1.65
N THR A 440 -18.18 18.11 0.45
CA THR A 440 -18.11 17.34 -0.79
C THR A 440 -16.72 16.76 -1.02
N ALA A 441 -16.67 15.52 -1.48
CA ALA A 441 -15.41 14.85 -1.90
C ALA A 441 -14.78 15.54 -3.11
N HIS A 442 -15.61 16.07 -4.00
CA HIS A 442 -15.21 16.80 -5.18
C HIS A 442 -15.75 18.24 -5.15
N GLY A 443 -14.95 19.19 -5.62
CA GLY A 443 -15.36 20.59 -5.76
C GLY A 443 -15.22 21.45 -4.50
N SER A 444 -14.89 20.88 -3.35
CA SER A 444 -14.63 21.60 -2.08
C SER A 444 -15.77 22.52 -1.64
N PHE A 445 -17.01 22.04 -1.73
CA PHE A 445 -18.17 22.71 -1.17
C PHE A 445 -18.50 22.17 0.21
N VAL A 446 -19.03 23.04 1.08
CA VAL A 446 -19.68 22.65 2.33
C VAL A 446 -21.17 22.97 2.21
N HIS A 447 -22.00 21.95 2.25
CA HIS A 447 -23.45 22.08 2.22
C HIS A 447 -24.03 21.91 3.61
N VAL A 448 -24.91 22.79 4.01
CA VAL A 448 -25.73 22.68 5.22
C VAL A 448 -27.16 22.36 4.79
N LEU A 449 -27.64 21.20 5.19
CA LEU A 449 -28.91 20.63 4.81
C LEU A 449 -29.84 20.57 6.04
N GLN A 450 -31.07 21.03 5.93
CA GLN A 450 -32.08 20.75 6.90
C GLN A 450 -32.55 19.31 6.78
N LEU A 451 -32.61 18.59 7.89
CA LEU A 451 -33.11 17.22 7.93
C LEU A 451 -34.60 17.14 7.79
N PRO A 452 -35.15 16.04 7.26
CA PRO A 452 -36.61 15.92 7.09
C PRO A 452 -37.31 15.87 8.44
N THR A 453 -38.43 16.56 8.50
CA THR A 453 -39.40 16.46 9.60
C THR A 453 -40.58 15.60 9.16
N SER A 454 -41.58 15.43 10.04
CA SER A 454 -42.83 14.71 9.68
C SER A 454 -43.62 15.39 8.55
N SER A 455 -43.41 16.69 8.33
CA SER A 455 -44.13 17.49 7.33
C SER A 455 -43.29 17.97 6.15
N GLU A 456 -41.95 17.98 6.29
CA GLU A 456 -41.07 18.60 5.29
C GLU A 456 -39.97 17.64 4.83
N ALA A 457 -39.71 17.68 3.53
CA ALA A 457 -38.56 16.96 2.92
C ALA A 457 -37.24 17.69 3.24
N PRO A 458 -36.10 17.02 3.19
CA PRO A 458 -34.81 17.68 3.39
C PRO A 458 -34.59 18.74 2.31
N HIS A 459 -34.01 19.87 2.71
CA HIS A 459 -33.70 20.98 1.80
C HIS A 459 -32.36 21.62 2.11
N LEU A 460 -31.72 22.21 1.10
CA LEU A 460 -30.44 22.89 1.22
C LEU A 460 -30.66 24.26 1.86
N LEU A 461 -30.07 24.49 3.03
CA LEU A 461 -30.09 25.81 3.70
C LEU A 461 -29.02 26.73 3.10
N ARG A 462 -27.80 26.23 2.97
CA ARG A 462 -26.68 27.03 2.48
C ARG A 462 -25.59 26.17 1.89
N SER A 463 -24.90 26.75 0.89
CA SER A 463 -23.68 26.14 0.27
C SER A 463 -22.56 27.15 0.38
N PHE A 464 -21.42 26.70 0.91
CA PHE A 464 -20.21 27.48 1.06
C PHE A 464 -19.15 26.98 0.07
N ALA A 465 -18.57 27.92 -0.69
CA ALA A 465 -17.52 27.66 -1.69
C ALA A 465 -16.17 28.29 -1.33
N GLN A 466 -16.04 28.86 -0.12
CA GLN A 466 -14.87 29.61 0.32
C GLN A 466 -13.60 28.76 0.46
N HIS A 467 -13.75 27.44 0.51
CA HIS A 467 -12.64 26.49 0.59
C HIS A 467 -11.98 26.19 -0.77
N ARG A 468 -12.58 26.70 -1.85
CA ARG A 468 -12.01 26.58 -3.20
C ARG A 468 -10.86 27.57 -3.32
N THR A 469 -9.63 27.08 -3.19
CA THR A 469 -8.45 27.87 -3.52
C THR A 469 -8.26 27.87 -5.03
N THR A 470 -8.57 28.99 -5.68
CA THR A 470 -8.04 29.26 -7.02
C THR A 470 -6.54 29.47 -6.87
N ARG A 471 -5.73 28.67 -7.54
CA ARG A 471 -4.32 28.95 -7.74
C ARG A 471 -4.26 30.23 -8.59
N THR A 472 -4.19 31.39 -7.96
CA THR A 472 -3.70 32.59 -8.65
C THR A 472 -2.22 32.33 -8.93
N ALA A 473 -1.86 32.22 -10.21
CA ALA A 473 -0.48 32.17 -10.64
C ALA A 473 0.21 33.40 -10.03
N ARG A 474 1.18 33.16 -9.14
CA ARG A 474 1.99 34.19 -8.48
C ARG A 474 2.97 34.86 -9.47
N ASP A 475 3.02 34.38 -10.69
CA ASP A 475 3.80 34.97 -11.79
C ASP A 475 2.86 35.79 -12.65
N GLY A 476 3.03 37.12 -12.64
CA GLY A 476 2.23 38.12 -13.30
C GLY A 476 2.15 38.04 -14.84
N ARG A 477 1.99 36.85 -15.41
CA ARG A 477 1.63 36.62 -16.80
C ARG A 477 0.19 36.11 -16.85
N GLY A 478 -0.71 37.04 -17.12
CA GLY A 478 -2.12 36.76 -17.37
C GLY A 478 -2.27 35.73 -18.50
N LEU A 479 -2.77 34.56 -18.16
CA LEU A 479 -3.29 33.60 -19.14
C LEU A 479 -4.64 34.14 -19.65
N ARG A 480 -4.63 34.69 -20.87
CA ARG A 480 -5.84 34.97 -21.64
C ARG A 480 -6.59 33.65 -21.86
N GLY A 481 -7.88 33.72 -21.61
CA GLY A 481 -8.93 32.72 -21.72
C GLY A 481 -8.67 31.50 -22.60
N GLY A 482 -8.67 30.36 -21.97
CA GLY A 482 -8.89 29.06 -22.57
C GLY A 482 -9.70 28.24 -21.58
N HIS A 483 -10.84 27.69 -22.01
CA HIS A 483 -11.61 26.73 -21.25
C HIS A 483 -10.78 25.43 -21.10
N GLY A 484 -9.95 25.39 -20.08
CA GLY A 484 -9.27 24.17 -19.67
C GLY A 484 -10.07 23.47 -18.56
N PRO A 485 -9.93 22.13 -18.40
CA PRO A 485 -10.62 21.39 -17.34
C PRO A 485 -10.25 21.96 -15.96
N ALA A 486 -11.25 22.09 -15.09
CA ALA A 486 -11.11 22.64 -13.76
C ALA A 486 -9.96 21.98 -13.01
N ALA A 487 -8.99 22.78 -12.56
CA ALA A 487 -7.88 22.31 -11.75
C ALA A 487 -8.43 21.59 -10.51
N ALA A 488 -7.91 20.39 -10.24
CA ALA A 488 -8.29 19.60 -9.08
C ALA A 488 -8.10 20.43 -7.80
N THR A 489 -9.19 20.81 -7.19
CA THR A 489 -9.20 21.54 -5.93
C THR A 489 -8.98 20.57 -4.78
N ARG A 490 -8.09 20.91 -3.87
CA ARG A 490 -7.80 20.11 -2.67
C ARG A 490 -9.06 20.05 -1.80
N PRO A 491 -9.53 18.87 -1.36
CA PRO A 491 -10.70 18.79 -0.50
C PRO A 491 -10.47 19.49 0.85
N PRO A 492 -11.49 20.09 1.46
CA PRO A 492 -11.36 20.73 2.77
C PRO A 492 -10.99 19.69 3.84
N SER A 493 -10.07 20.05 4.70
CA SER A 493 -9.63 19.21 5.80
C SER A 493 -10.58 19.36 6.98
N GLY A 494 -11.59 18.49 7.06
CA GLY A 494 -12.46 18.30 8.22
C GLY A 494 -13.33 19.49 8.64
N VAL A 495 -14.54 19.22 9.06
CA VAL A 495 -15.40 20.16 9.80
C VAL A 495 -15.33 19.74 11.27
N ALA A 496 -14.86 20.62 12.15
CA ALA A 496 -15.09 20.48 13.57
C ALA A 496 -16.56 20.82 13.84
N ALA A 497 -17.27 19.93 14.50
CA ALA A 497 -18.63 20.17 14.98
C ALA A 497 -18.62 21.07 16.19
#